data_34fb6667314d34b573e3b04b19edea19
#
_entry.id   34fb6667314d34b573e3b04b19edea19
#
_cell.length_a   1.000
_cell.length_b   1.000
_cell.length_c   1.000
_cell.angle_alpha   90.00
_cell.angle_beta   90.00
_cell.angle_gamma   90.00
#
_symmetry.space_group_name_H-M   'P 1'
#
loop_
_entity.id
_entity.type
_entity.pdbx_description
1 polymer ?
#
loop_
_entity_poly.entity_id
_entity_poly.type
_entity_poly.pdbx_seq_one_letter_code
_entity_poly.pdbx_strand_id
1 'polypeptide(L)'
;LIEAAGRRPRGTPRVPAAAPARRTPPPARPAAPRTGPAPGGAPSARSQYTVRVGTDAMPYLLDHCFFRQRADWPDVADRWPVVPATTIVHHVMEAAERRAPGMRAVAVHDARFDRWLTAAEPVDVQVTTAPAGPGRIAVSFGPHARAVVEVAAHHPPPPAPWDPAAFRDERPPGHSAAQLYDERWMFHGPAYQGVTALRGIGERHVRALLTAPPAPGALLDNVGQVLGYWIMATATERTVVFPVRMRHIRFFGPAPRPGSEVECLVRVTSLTPDLLEADAQLTSGGRVWAELGGWQDRRFDNDPHTRPVERFPERHTLSTARPGGWALVHERWPDLASRDLIMRNMLGSAERALYERHSPLGRRQWLLGRIAAKDAVRQWLWQRGEGPVFPAELRVDNDARGRPRVTGTHGWTLPPLAVSLAHRAEAAVAIVRPCPPVPGGGTVTGPGIDIEEITEPSGATLDAALAPAERELLAVRSTGAGAAAGASGALWFTRFWAAKEAAAKAEGTGFGGRPKDFAVVAASGDLLTVEVRGAGRTPARVYRVRCEEVANPPGLPPRSYVVAWTEGPERDGDRHEEEDRT
;
A
#
# COMPACT_ATOMS: atom_id res chain seq x y z
N LEU A 1 -5.50 3.15 9.88
CA LEU A 1 -4.06 2.82 9.97
C LEU A 1 -3.47 3.27 11.32
N ILE A 2 -3.70 4.50 11.74
CA ILE A 2 -3.24 5.02 13.04
C ILE A 2 -3.92 4.30 14.21
N GLU A 3 -5.21 3.96 14.11
CA GLU A 3 -5.93 3.20 15.16
C GLU A 3 -5.39 1.77 15.33
N ALA A 4 -5.00 1.09 14.26
CA ALA A 4 -4.49 -0.29 14.34
C ALA A 4 -3.09 -0.39 14.97
N ALA A 5 -2.27 0.66 14.87
CA ALA A 5 -0.90 0.68 15.37
C ALA A 5 -0.76 1.14 16.84
N GLY A 6 -1.84 1.63 17.46
CA GLY A 6 -1.85 2.15 18.86
C GLY A 6 -2.27 1.16 19.95
N ARG A 7 -2.66 -0.06 19.63
CA ARG A 7 -3.09 -1.04 20.64
C ARG A 7 -1.92 -1.90 21.11
N ARG A 8 -1.41 -1.62 22.31
CA ARG A 8 -0.60 -2.58 23.07
C ARG A 8 -1.47 -3.79 23.47
N PRO A 9 -0.93 -5.01 23.52
CA PRO A 9 -1.69 -6.18 23.97
C PRO A 9 -2.08 -6.02 25.45
N ARG A 10 -3.37 -6.05 25.73
CA ARG A 10 -3.90 -6.10 27.10
C ARG A 10 -3.93 -7.54 27.59
N GLY A 11 -3.41 -7.72 28.80
CA GLY A 11 -3.34 -8.99 29.50
C GLY A 11 -4.72 -9.62 29.79
N THR A 12 -4.65 -10.88 30.14
CA THR A 12 -5.61 -11.89 30.58
C THR A 12 -7.00 -11.47 31.07
N PRO A 13 -8.05 -12.25 30.78
CA PRO A 13 -9.44 -11.94 31.11
C PRO A 13 -9.73 -12.10 32.60
N ARG A 14 -10.29 -11.08 33.22
CA ARG A 14 -10.91 -11.15 34.54
C ARG A 14 -12.40 -11.50 34.39
N VAL A 15 -12.83 -12.41 35.25
CA VAL A 15 -14.21 -12.89 35.45
C VAL A 15 -15.15 -11.74 35.85
N PRO A 16 -16.41 -11.69 35.40
CA PRO A 16 -17.32 -10.60 35.72
C PRO A 16 -17.89 -10.72 37.15
N ALA A 17 -17.80 -9.63 37.89
CA ALA A 17 -18.48 -9.44 39.18
C ALA A 17 -19.88 -8.81 38.93
N ALA A 18 -20.82 -9.24 39.78
CA ALA A 18 -22.24 -8.90 39.72
C ALA A 18 -22.54 -7.41 39.86
N ALA A 19 -23.62 -6.96 39.19
CA ALA A 19 -24.13 -5.58 39.22
C ALA A 19 -24.77 -5.21 40.57
N PRO A 20 -24.56 -3.97 41.07
CA PRO A 20 -25.31 -3.46 42.21
C PRO A 20 -26.61 -2.77 41.80
N ALA A 21 -27.60 -2.90 42.68
CA ALA A 21 -28.99 -2.46 42.52
C ALA A 21 -29.15 -0.94 42.32
N ARG A 22 -30.18 -0.58 41.56
CA ARG A 22 -30.65 0.79 41.34
C ARG A 22 -31.10 1.44 42.67
N ARG A 23 -30.57 2.61 42.96
CA ARG A 23 -31.07 3.52 44.00
C ARG A 23 -31.96 4.58 43.34
N THR A 24 -33.18 4.78 43.88
CA THR A 24 -34.13 5.84 43.58
C THR A 24 -33.65 7.18 44.19
N PRO A 25 -33.84 8.32 43.45
CA PRO A 25 -33.51 9.64 44.00
C PRO A 25 -34.64 10.20 44.91
N PRO A 26 -34.30 11.04 45.90
CA PRO A 26 -35.26 11.68 46.77
C PRO A 26 -35.97 12.89 46.09
N PRO A 27 -37.14 13.36 46.60
CA PRO A 27 -37.96 14.37 45.97
C PRO A 27 -37.39 15.78 46.08
N ALA A 28 -37.64 16.58 45.03
CA ALA A 28 -37.22 17.96 44.89
C ALA A 28 -37.95 18.94 45.86
N ARG A 29 -37.21 19.90 46.45
CA ARG A 29 -37.71 21.04 47.19
C ARG A 29 -38.13 22.18 46.20
N PRO A 30 -39.16 22.96 46.49
CA PRO A 30 -39.60 24.05 45.64
C PRO A 30 -38.68 25.26 45.69
N ALA A 31 -38.41 25.85 44.50
CA ALA A 31 -37.58 27.04 44.35
C ALA A 31 -38.38 28.31 44.53
N ALA A 32 -37.80 29.29 45.23
CA ALA A 32 -38.31 30.65 45.39
C ALA A 32 -37.96 31.52 44.17
N PRO A 33 -38.78 32.52 43.80
CA PRO A 33 -38.58 33.34 42.59
C PRO A 33 -37.47 34.39 42.85
N ARG A 34 -36.49 34.44 41.92
CA ARG A 34 -35.50 35.51 41.84
C ARG A 34 -35.75 36.32 40.56
N THR A 35 -36.26 37.52 40.73
CA THR A 35 -36.28 38.58 39.75
C THR A 35 -34.99 39.39 39.83
N GLY A 36 -34.20 39.37 38.79
CA GLY A 36 -33.07 40.28 38.57
C GLY A 36 -32.72 40.29 37.07
N PRO A 37 -32.35 41.43 36.45
CA PRO A 37 -32.09 41.52 35.02
C PRO A 37 -30.83 40.69 34.72
N ALA A 38 -30.90 39.86 33.65
CA ALA A 38 -29.81 39.04 33.19
C ALA A 38 -28.66 39.94 32.67
N PRO A 39 -27.41 39.75 33.13
CA PRO A 39 -26.27 40.35 32.45
C PRO A 39 -26.07 39.63 31.12
N GLY A 40 -25.65 40.39 30.10
CA GLY A 40 -25.46 39.98 28.73
C GLY A 40 -24.79 38.60 28.63
N GLY A 41 -25.34 37.77 27.76
CA GLY A 41 -24.93 36.37 27.60
C GLY A 41 -23.43 36.24 27.39
N ALA A 42 -22.81 35.45 28.25
CA ALA A 42 -21.43 34.99 28.01
C ALA A 42 -21.38 34.34 26.61
N PRO A 43 -20.37 34.65 25.77
CA PRO A 43 -20.26 34.05 24.45
C PRO A 43 -20.31 32.55 24.59
N SER A 44 -21.18 31.89 23.81
CA SER A 44 -21.36 30.43 23.85
C SER A 44 -19.99 29.74 23.89
N ALA A 45 -19.77 28.86 24.87
CA ALA A 45 -18.47 28.28 25.15
C ALA A 45 -17.86 27.51 23.96
N ARG A 46 -18.69 27.10 23.00
CA ARG A 46 -18.29 26.41 21.78
C ARG A 46 -19.01 26.97 20.56
N SER A 47 -18.32 26.99 19.42
CA SER A 47 -18.89 27.26 18.10
C SER A 47 -18.54 26.12 17.16
N GLN A 48 -19.41 25.80 16.22
CA GLN A 48 -19.19 24.77 15.23
C GLN A 48 -19.71 25.21 13.85
N TYR A 49 -19.07 24.70 12.81
CA TYR A 49 -19.52 24.81 11.43
C TYR A 49 -18.99 23.61 10.63
N THR A 50 -19.49 23.44 9.42
CA THR A 50 -19.14 22.32 8.56
C THR A 50 -18.22 22.80 7.43
N VAL A 51 -17.18 22.04 7.14
CA VAL A 51 -16.33 22.19 5.96
C VAL A 51 -16.55 20.98 5.05
N ARG A 52 -16.98 21.25 3.82
CA ARG A 52 -17.08 20.22 2.80
C ARG A 52 -15.69 19.94 2.22
N VAL A 53 -15.23 18.72 2.33
CA VAL A 53 -13.96 18.24 1.81
C VAL A 53 -14.21 17.26 0.69
N GLY A 54 -13.65 17.51 -0.47
CA GLY A 54 -13.79 16.70 -1.68
C GLY A 54 -13.06 17.34 -2.84
N THR A 55 -12.77 16.60 -3.88
CA THR A 55 -12.06 17.12 -5.07
C THR A 55 -12.91 18.09 -5.88
N ASP A 56 -14.23 18.10 -5.70
CA ASP A 56 -15.17 19.07 -6.25
C ASP A 56 -15.06 20.45 -5.57
N ALA A 57 -14.94 20.46 -4.24
CA ALA A 57 -14.81 21.69 -3.45
C ALA A 57 -13.36 22.19 -3.35
N MET A 58 -12.40 21.27 -3.43
CA MET A 58 -10.96 21.51 -3.26
C MET A 58 -10.18 20.81 -4.41
N PRO A 59 -10.27 21.35 -5.66
CA PRO A 59 -9.70 20.69 -6.84
C PRO A 59 -8.18 20.53 -6.77
N TYR A 60 -7.47 21.36 -6.00
CA TYR A 60 -6.04 21.21 -5.76
C TYR A 60 -5.67 19.88 -5.08
N LEU A 61 -6.60 19.16 -4.43
CA LEU A 61 -6.36 17.85 -3.84
C LEU A 61 -6.13 16.76 -4.89
N LEU A 62 -6.48 16.99 -6.16
CA LEU A 62 -6.10 16.12 -7.27
C LEU A 62 -4.58 16.07 -7.49
N ASP A 63 -3.86 17.08 -7.01
CA ASP A 63 -2.40 17.15 -7.01
C ASP A 63 -1.77 16.58 -5.72
N HIS A 64 -2.59 16.07 -4.78
CA HIS A 64 -2.12 15.37 -3.59
C HIS A 64 -2.70 13.94 -3.54
N CYS A 65 -2.44 13.19 -4.61
CA CYS A 65 -2.87 11.80 -4.79
C CYS A 65 -1.67 10.85 -4.63
N PHE A 66 -1.78 9.89 -3.72
CA PHE A 66 -0.68 8.96 -3.44
C PHE A 66 -0.38 8.02 -4.62
N PHE A 67 -1.41 7.62 -5.35
CA PHE A 67 -1.26 6.65 -6.44
C PHE A 67 -1.52 7.31 -7.79
N ARG A 68 -0.59 7.04 -8.71
CA ARG A 68 -0.73 7.48 -10.09
C ARG A 68 -1.64 6.53 -10.85
N GLN A 69 -2.45 7.11 -11.73
CA GLN A 69 -3.19 6.39 -12.76
C GLN A 69 -2.98 7.09 -14.10
N ARG A 70 -3.46 6.50 -15.17
CA ARG A 70 -3.46 7.10 -16.51
C ARG A 70 -4.18 8.46 -16.47
N ALA A 71 -3.79 9.37 -17.37
CA ALA A 71 -4.53 10.59 -17.61
C ALA A 71 -6.00 10.26 -17.86
N ASP A 72 -6.91 11.10 -17.39
CA ASP A 72 -8.37 10.93 -17.52
C ASP A 72 -8.95 9.67 -16.84
N TRP A 73 -8.24 9.13 -15.85
CA TRP A 73 -8.76 8.01 -15.05
C TRP A 73 -10.06 8.39 -14.36
N PRO A 74 -11.17 7.65 -14.61
CA PRO A 74 -12.50 8.10 -14.21
C PRO A 74 -12.79 7.98 -12.71
N ASP A 75 -12.12 7.05 -12.01
CA ASP A 75 -12.32 6.82 -10.58
C ASP A 75 -11.22 7.50 -9.75
N VAL A 76 -11.54 8.65 -9.17
CA VAL A 76 -10.61 9.39 -8.34
C VAL A 76 -10.20 8.63 -7.08
N ALA A 77 -11.01 7.67 -6.61
CA ALA A 77 -10.68 6.84 -5.46
C ALA A 77 -9.47 5.93 -5.70
N ASP A 78 -9.20 5.57 -6.96
CA ASP A 78 -8.01 4.80 -7.34
C ASP A 78 -6.72 5.62 -7.28
N ARG A 79 -6.83 6.95 -7.34
CA ARG A 79 -5.70 7.87 -7.15
C ARG A 79 -5.44 8.18 -5.68
N TRP A 80 -6.44 7.95 -4.84
CA TRP A 80 -6.44 8.17 -3.41
C TRP A 80 -5.99 9.57 -2.98
N PRO A 81 -6.78 10.61 -3.29
CA PRO A 81 -6.52 11.96 -2.82
C PRO A 81 -6.64 12.04 -1.30
N VAL A 82 -5.61 12.54 -0.65
CA VAL A 82 -5.55 12.72 0.81
C VAL A 82 -5.36 14.19 1.12
N VAL A 83 -6.07 14.69 2.12
CA VAL A 83 -5.88 16.07 2.59
C VAL A 83 -4.57 16.17 3.35
N PRO A 84 -3.61 17.01 2.93
CA PRO A 84 -2.36 17.22 3.64
C PRO A 84 -2.59 17.69 5.08
N ALA A 85 -1.75 17.24 6.00
CA ALA A 85 -1.73 17.74 7.39
C ALA A 85 -1.63 19.26 7.45
N THR A 86 -0.86 19.85 6.56
CA THR A 86 -0.63 21.29 6.44
C THR A 86 -1.82 22.05 5.87
N THR A 87 -2.62 21.44 4.99
CA THR A 87 -3.92 21.99 4.57
C THR A 87 -4.90 21.98 5.75
N ILE A 88 -4.89 20.94 6.60
CA ILE A 88 -5.70 20.95 7.83
C ILE A 88 -5.20 22.06 8.79
N VAL A 89 -3.89 22.28 8.92
CA VAL A 89 -3.34 23.42 9.68
C VAL A 89 -3.91 24.75 9.17
N HIS A 90 -3.96 24.95 7.85
CA HIS A 90 -4.58 26.14 7.25
C HIS A 90 -6.03 26.30 7.69
N HIS A 91 -6.85 25.25 7.63
CA HIS A 91 -8.25 25.29 8.04
C HIS A 91 -8.44 25.54 9.54
N VAL A 92 -7.59 25.00 10.41
CA VAL A 92 -7.69 25.29 11.85
C VAL A 92 -7.29 26.72 12.18
N MET A 93 -6.37 27.34 11.43
CA MET A 93 -6.03 28.76 11.54
C MET A 93 -7.23 29.64 11.12
N GLU A 94 -7.84 29.38 9.96
CA GLU A 94 -9.06 30.07 9.51
C GLU A 94 -10.21 29.94 10.52
N ALA A 95 -10.38 28.75 11.12
CA ALA A 95 -11.41 28.53 12.13
C ALA A 95 -11.20 29.42 13.36
N ALA A 96 -9.95 29.58 13.78
CA ALA A 96 -9.61 30.43 14.92
C ALA A 96 -9.82 31.93 14.61
N GLU A 97 -9.43 32.37 13.41
CA GLU A 97 -9.64 33.75 12.93
C GLU A 97 -11.13 34.10 12.82
N ARG A 98 -11.95 33.18 12.29
CA ARG A 98 -13.43 33.33 12.29
C ARG A 98 -14.01 33.47 13.69
N ARG A 99 -13.44 32.79 14.68
CA ARG A 99 -13.84 32.84 16.08
C ARG A 99 -13.42 34.15 16.75
N ALA A 100 -12.35 34.77 16.31
CA ALA A 100 -11.80 36.02 16.83
C ALA A 100 -11.65 37.07 15.72
N PRO A 101 -12.78 37.70 15.27
CA PRO A 101 -12.75 38.67 14.19
C PRO A 101 -11.77 39.83 14.46
N GLY A 102 -10.98 40.18 13.45
CA GLY A 102 -9.92 41.20 13.55
C GLY A 102 -8.60 40.71 14.12
N MET A 103 -8.54 39.49 14.63
CA MET A 103 -7.28 38.84 15.03
C MET A 103 -6.74 37.97 13.89
N ARG A 104 -5.44 37.67 13.93
CA ARG A 104 -4.72 36.80 13.00
C ARG A 104 -4.17 35.60 13.76
N ALA A 105 -4.15 34.44 13.13
CA ALA A 105 -3.47 33.27 13.66
C ALA A 105 -1.96 33.49 13.56
N VAL A 106 -1.30 33.61 14.70
CA VAL A 106 0.14 33.88 14.79
C VAL A 106 0.95 32.66 15.23
N ALA A 107 0.29 31.66 15.83
CA ALA A 107 0.90 30.38 16.11
C ALA A 107 -0.13 29.25 16.18
N VAL A 108 0.35 28.03 15.88
CA VAL A 108 -0.37 26.78 16.07
C VAL A 108 0.41 25.92 17.04
N HIS A 109 -0.22 25.44 18.09
CA HIS A 109 0.38 24.63 19.15
C HIS A 109 -0.24 23.24 19.17
N ASP A 110 0.62 22.22 19.33
CA ASP A 110 0.26 20.81 19.49
C ASP A 110 -0.74 20.31 18.46
N ALA A 111 -0.52 20.66 17.19
CA ALA A 111 -1.30 20.11 16.10
C ALA A 111 -1.06 18.59 16.01
N ARG A 112 -2.11 17.80 16.12
CA ARG A 112 -2.09 16.34 16.07
C ARG A 112 -3.00 15.85 14.97
N PHE A 113 -2.51 14.88 14.19
CA PHE A 113 -3.21 14.28 13.06
C PHE A 113 -3.52 12.83 13.41
N ASP A 114 -4.76 12.61 13.86
CA ASP A 114 -5.18 11.34 14.45
C ASP A 114 -5.69 10.34 13.40
N ARG A 115 -6.28 10.84 12.30
CA ARG A 115 -6.83 10.02 11.20
C ARG A 115 -6.63 10.69 9.85
N TRP A 116 -6.33 9.88 8.85
CA TRP A 116 -6.29 10.35 7.48
C TRP A 116 -7.67 10.83 7.03
N LEU A 117 -7.67 11.90 6.24
CA LEU A 117 -8.85 12.44 5.59
C LEU A 117 -8.67 12.27 4.09
N THR A 118 -9.47 11.39 3.50
CA THR A 118 -9.49 11.19 2.05
C THR A 118 -10.55 12.07 1.42
N ALA A 119 -10.27 12.55 0.20
CA ALA A 119 -11.16 13.43 -0.55
C ALA A 119 -11.72 12.77 -1.82
N ALA A 120 -11.63 11.43 -1.91
CA ALA A 120 -12.17 10.68 -3.05
C ALA A 120 -13.68 10.78 -3.13
N GLU A 121 -14.35 10.68 -1.99
CA GLU A 121 -15.77 10.96 -1.85
C GLU A 121 -15.92 12.24 -1.02
N PRO A 122 -16.83 13.15 -1.40
CA PRO A 122 -17.08 14.37 -0.63
C PRO A 122 -17.56 14.02 0.79
N VAL A 123 -16.92 14.61 1.79
CA VAL A 123 -17.26 14.43 3.20
C VAL A 123 -17.44 15.77 3.90
N ASP A 124 -18.45 15.86 4.75
CA ASP A 124 -18.72 17.03 5.57
C ASP A 124 -18.02 16.89 6.94
N VAL A 125 -16.97 17.69 7.16
CA VAL A 125 -16.17 17.67 8.38
C VAL A 125 -16.67 18.74 9.34
N GLN A 126 -17.06 18.34 10.55
CA GLN A 126 -17.44 19.27 11.62
C GLN A 126 -16.20 19.93 12.22
N VAL A 127 -16.11 21.24 12.12
CA VAL A 127 -15.06 22.04 12.76
C VAL A 127 -15.62 22.67 14.02
N THR A 128 -14.98 22.39 15.15
CA THR A 128 -15.41 22.95 16.45
C THR A 128 -14.31 23.84 17.01
N THR A 129 -14.72 24.98 17.59
CA THR A 129 -13.81 25.91 18.27
C THR A 129 -14.25 26.17 19.69
N ALA A 130 -13.30 26.30 20.61
CA ALA A 130 -13.53 26.66 22.00
C ALA A 130 -12.40 27.55 22.54
N PRO A 131 -12.66 28.46 23.49
CA PRO A 131 -11.60 29.19 24.18
C PRO A 131 -10.63 28.21 24.87
N ALA A 132 -9.32 28.49 24.79
CA ALA A 132 -8.26 27.70 25.41
C ALA A 132 -7.28 28.55 26.26
N GLY A 133 -7.73 29.72 26.70
CA GLY A 133 -6.98 30.72 27.43
C GLY A 133 -6.94 32.06 26.69
N PRO A 134 -6.31 33.09 27.28
CA PRO A 134 -6.19 34.42 26.63
C PRO A 134 -5.49 34.31 25.27
N GLY A 135 -6.15 34.82 24.22
CA GLY A 135 -5.63 34.79 22.86
C GLY A 135 -5.48 33.37 22.26
N ARG A 136 -6.02 32.32 22.87
CA ARG A 136 -5.88 30.93 22.42
C ARG A 136 -7.23 30.27 22.18
N ILE A 137 -7.33 29.57 21.07
CA ILE A 137 -8.54 28.89 20.61
C ILE A 137 -8.18 27.43 20.32
N ALA A 138 -8.83 26.51 21.04
CA ALA A 138 -8.77 25.09 20.71
C ALA A 138 -9.65 24.83 19.49
N VAL A 139 -9.12 24.13 18.50
CA VAL A 139 -9.81 23.77 17.27
C VAL A 139 -9.72 22.26 17.07
N SER A 140 -10.87 21.63 16.72
CA SER A 140 -10.91 20.25 16.27
C SER A 140 -11.48 20.20 14.86
N PHE A 141 -10.80 19.51 13.97
CA PHE A 141 -11.19 19.28 12.59
C PHE A 141 -11.74 17.85 12.47
N GLY A 142 -12.99 17.67 12.85
CA GLY A 142 -13.64 16.36 13.00
C GLY A 142 -12.82 15.41 13.89
N PRO A 143 -12.75 14.13 13.54
CA PRO A 143 -11.90 13.14 14.21
C PRO A 143 -10.47 13.11 13.64
N HIS A 144 -10.15 13.99 12.67
CA HIS A 144 -8.92 13.92 11.89
C HIS A 144 -7.76 14.65 12.53
N ALA A 145 -8.05 15.84 13.10
CA ALA A 145 -7.00 16.64 13.72
C ALA A 145 -7.52 17.54 14.85
N ARG A 146 -6.61 17.97 15.71
CA ARG A 146 -6.84 18.97 16.74
C ARG A 146 -5.60 19.82 16.96
N ALA A 147 -5.80 21.08 17.31
CA ALA A 147 -4.73 22.03 17.62
C ALA A 147 -5.21 23.12 18.56
N VAL A 148 -4.27 23.87 19.15
CA VAL A 148 -4.55 25.15 19.81
C VAL A 148 -3.93 26.26 18.96
N VAL A 149 -4.74 27.20 18.48
CA VAL A 149 -4.30 28.34 17.69
C VAL A 149 -4.19 29.57 18.58
N GLU A 150 -3.06 30.24 18.51
CA GLU A 150 -2.85 31.54 19.13
C GLU A 150 -3.19 32.63 18.12
N VAL A 151 -4.02 33.58 18.57
CA VAL A 151 -4.48 34.70 17.75
C VAL A 151 -4.05 36.03 18.38
N ALA A 152 -3.60 36.97 17.56
CA ALA A 152 -3.21 38.31 17.96
C ALA A 152 -3.57 39.34 16.88
N ALA A 153 -3.61 40.62 17.25
CA ALA A 153 -3.88 41.70 16.30
C ALA A 153 -2.75 41.86 15.24
N HIS A 154 -1.52 41.57 15.64
CA HIS A 154 -0.33 41.69 14.81
C HIS A 154 0.57 40.46 14.98
N HIS A 155 1.32 40.12 13.93
CA HIS A 155 2.37 39.13 14.04
C HIS A 155 3.49 39.63 14.95
N PRO A 156 4.15 38.73 15.72
CA PRO A 156 5.32 39.09 16.51
C PRO A 156 6.50 39.45 15.58
N PRO A 157 7.51 40.18 16.08
CA PRO A 157 8.73 40.43 15.31
C PRO A 157 9.44 39.11 14.97
N PRO A 158 9.98 38.99 13.73
CA PRO A 158 10.67 37.77 13.33
C PRO A 158 12.00 37.60 14.09
N PRO A 159 12.40 36.37 14.41
CA PRO A 159 13.73 36.06 14.90
C PRO A 159 14.79 36.26 13.81
N ALA A 160 16.05 36.13 14.15
CA ALA A 160 17.13 36.07 13.19
C ALA A 160 17.04 34.79 12.35
N PRO A 161 17.34 34.84 11.03
CA PRO A 161 17.51 33.64 10.22
C PRO A 161 18.59 32.72 10.82
N TRP A 162 18.37 31.41 10.72
CA TRP A 162 19.41 30.45 11.06
C TRP A 162 20.59 30.59 10.13
N ASP A 163 21.80 30.52 10.68
CA ASP A 163 23.02 30.61 9.88
C ASP A 163 23.34 29.29 9.18
N PRO A 164 23.27 29.20 7.85
CA PRO A 164 23.66 28.02 7.11
C PRO A 164 25.10 27.57 7.35
N ALA A 165 26.01 28.49 7.65
CA ALA A 165 27.43 28.19 7.92
C ALA A 165 27.65 27.39 9.22
N ALA A 166 26.63 27.30 10.09
CA ALA A 166 26.67 26.45 11.27
C ALA A 166 26.65 24.94 10.93
N PHE A 167 26.26 24.55 9.71
CA PHE A 167 26.18 23.16 9.25
C PHE A 167 27.47 22.73 8.55
N ARG A 168 28.42 22.16 9.30
CA ARG A 168 29.79 21.87 8.82
C ARG A 168 29.91 20.63 7.94
N ASP A 169 28.95 19.69 7.97
CA ASP A 169 28.92 18.43 7.23
C ASP A 169 28.09 18.49 5.95
N GLU A 170 27.75 19.71 5.52
CA GLU A 170 26.91 19.90 4.32
C GLU A 170 27.64 19.49 3.05
N ARG A 171 26.97 18.73 2.21
CA ARG A 171 27.39 18.31 0.87
C ARG A 171 26.31 18.62 -0.16
N PRO A 172 26.66 18.67 -1.45
CA PRO A 172 25.66 18.77 -2.51
C PRO A 172 24.67 17.60 -2.45
N PRO A 173 23.37 17.85 -2.64
CA PRO A 173 22.37 16.80 -2.79
C PRO A 173 22.66 15.91 -3.99
N GLY A 174 22.36 14.62 -3.89
CA GLY A 174 22.55 13.65 -4.98
C GLY A 174 21.50 13.77 -6.10
N HIS A 175 20.46 14.57 -5.91
CA HIS A 175 19.35 14.75 -6.84
C HIS A 175 19.05 16.24 -7.05
N SER A 176 18.55 16.59 -8.21
CA SER A 176 17.98 17.91 -8.47
C SER A 176 16.54 18.01 -7.94
N ALA A 177 16.03 19.23 -7.79
CA ALA A 177 14.63 19.45 -7.44
C ALA A 177 13.66 18.87 -8.48
N ALA A 178 13.99 18.94 -9.78
CA ALA A 178 13.19 18.33 -10.84
C ALA A 178 13.07 16.81 -10.66
N GLN A 179 14.16 16.14 -10.32
CA GLN A 179 14.16 14.69 -10.08
C GLN A 179 13.26 14.28 -8.91
N LEU A 180 13.01 15.16 -7.92
CA LEU A 180 12.05 14.83 -6.84
C LEU A 180 10.67 14.51 -7.39
N TYR A 181 10.25 15.18 -8.44
CA TYR A 181 8.93 15.02 -9.04
C TYR A 181 8.96 14.08 -10.24
N ASP A 182 9.93 14.21 -11.12
CA ASP A 182 10.06 13.42 -12.35
C ASP A 182 10.32 11.93 -12.05
N GLU A 183 11.20 11.65 -11.07
CA GLU A 183 11.51 10.31 -10.59
C GLU A 183 10.57 9.86 -9.46
N ARG A 184 9.56 10.70 -9.11
CA ARG A 184 8.55 10.42 -8.08
C ARG A 184 9.13 10.05 -6.72
N TRP A 185 10.18 10.78 -6.30
CA TRP A 185 10.56 10.80 -4.89
C TRP A 185 9.44 11.42 -4.05
N MET A 186 8.77 12.45 -4.63
CA MET A 186 7.55 13.06 -4.12
C MET A 186 6.40 12.80 -5.10
N PHE A 187 5.25 12.40 -4.59
CA PHE A 187 4.06 12.07 -5.39
C PHE A 187 3.23 13.29 -5.80
N HIS A 188 3.56 14.46 -5.28
CA HIS A 188 2.81 15.70 -5.41
C HIS A 188 2.71 16.19 -6.87
N GLY A 189 1.55 16.73 -7.22
CA GLY A 189 1.30 17.41 -8.49
C GLY A 189 1.55 18.93 -8.38
N PRO A 190 1.33 19.68 -9.50
CA PRO A 190 1.72 21.08 -9.66
C PRO A 190 1.26 22.04 -8.55
N ALA A 191 0.05 21.85 -7.99
CA ALA A 191 -0.46 22.72 -6.92
C ALA A 191 0.32 22.63 -5.60
N TYR A 192 1.15 21.59 -5.45
CA TYR A 192 2.00 21.34 -4.28
C TYR A 192 3.51 21.26 -4.60
N GLN A 193 3.90 21.33 -5.87
CA GLN A 193 5.29 21.28 -6.30
C GLN A 193 5.94 22.65 -6.08
N GLY A 194 6.54 22.84 -4.91
CA GLY A 194 7.21 24.11 -4.58
C GLY A 194 8.72 23.99 -4.40
N VAL A 195 9.30 22.80 -4.31
CA VAL A 195 10.75 22.63 -4.20
C VAL A 195 11.38 22.90 -5.55
N THR A 196 12.10 24.04 -5.69
CA THR A 196 12.72 24.48 -6.95
C THR A 196 14.24 24.30 -6.99
N ALA A 197 14.88 24.22 -5.83
CA ALA A 197 16.28 23.81 -5.74
C ALA A 197 16.57 23.10 -4.42
N LEU A 198 17.35 22.03 -4.46
CA LEU A 198 18.00 21.46 -3.30
C LEU A 198 19.38 22.11 -3.17
N ARG A 199 19.65 22.74 -2.03
CA ARG A 199 20.87 23.56 -1.84
C ARG A 199 21.98 22.82 -1.13
N GLY A 200 21.63 21.97 -0.14
CA GLY A 200 22.60 21.23 0.65
C GLY A 200 21.93 20.15 1.50
N ILE A 201 22.66 19.11 1.80
CA ILE A 201 22.23 18.02 2.67
C ILE A 201 23.37 17.57 3.56
N GLY A 202 23.10 17.36 4.83
CA GLY A 202 24.04 16.84 5.83
C GLY A 202 23.45 15.69 6.62
N GLU A 203 24.21 15.23 7.62
CA GLU A 203 23.79 14.14 8.49
C GLU A 203 22.47 14.42 9.21
N ARG A 204 22.25 15.70 9.60
CA ARG A 204 21.07 16.11 10.37
C ARG A 204 20.39 17.37 9.83
N HIS A 205 20.58 17.71 8.57
CA HIS A 205 19.94 18.88 7.99
C HIS A 205 19.78 18.74 6.48
N VAL A 206 18.88 19.57 5.95
CA VAL A 206 18.70 19.75 4.52
C VAL A 206 18.22 21.16 4.24
N ARG A 207 18.73 21.77 3.17
CA ARG A 207 18.34 23.11 2.70
C ARG A 207 17.79 23.06 1.29
N ALA A 208 16.74 23.83 1.07
CA ALA A 208 16.09 23.94 -0.23
C ALA A 208 15.64 25.37 -0.50
N LEU A 209 15.51 25.71 -1.78
CA LEU A 209 14.75 26.86 -2.23
C LEU A 209 13.36 26.39 -2.65
N LEU A 210 12.34 27.09 -2.17
CA LEU A 210 10.96 26.86 -2.50
C LEU A 210 10.42 28.03 -3.32
N THR A 211 9.51 27.74 -4.23
CA THR A 211 8.58 28.73 -4.78
C THR A 211 7.22 28.48 -4.17
N ALA A 212 6.62 29.46 -3.51
CA ALA A 212 5.36 29.32 -2.79
C ALA A 212 4.26 28.81 -3.75
N PRO A 213 3.69 27.61 -3.50
CA PRO A 213 2.64 27.05 -4.37
C PRO A 213 1.29 27.72 -4.09
N PRO A 214 0.30 27.56 -5.01
CA PRO A 214 -1.00 28.22 -4.87
C PRO A 214 -1.97 27.52 -3.91
N ALA A 215 -1.80 26.21 -3.65
CA ALA A 215 -2.76 25.47 -2.81
C ALA A 215 -2.63 25.86 -1.32
N PRO A 216 -3.77 25.93 -0.58
CA PRO A 216 -3.76 26.21 0.84
C PRO A 216 -2.92 25.23 1.64
N GLY A 217 -1.98 25.74 2.44
CA GLY A 217 -1.06 24.89 3.24
C GLY A 217 0.10 24.28 2.46
N ALA A 218 0.16 24.41 1.13
CA ALA A 218 1.17 23.77 0.29
C ALA A 218 2.60 24.23 0.59
N LEU A 219 2.80 25.50 0.95
CA LEU A 219 4.14 25.99 1.31
C LEU A 219 4.68 25.29 2.58
N LEU A 220 3.83 25.02 3.57
CA LEU A 220 4.21 24.21 4.73
C LEU A 220 4.39 22.74 4.36
N ASP A 221 3.60 22.23 3.41
CA ASP A 221 3.74 20.87 2.90
C ASP A 221 5.11 20.62 2.26
N ASN A 222 5.66 21.63 1.58
CA ASN A 222 7.00 21.56 1.01
C ASN A 222 8.10 21.37 2.07
N VAL A 223 7.89 21.78 3.33
CA VAL A 223 8.80 21.43 4.43
C VAL A 223 8.82 19.92 4.63
N GLY A 224 7.63 19.29 4.62
CA GLY A 224 7.50 17.82 4.67
C GLY A 224 8.16 17.13 3.48
N GLN A 225 8.04 17.71 2.26
CA GLN A 225 8.70 17.17 1.07
C GLN A 225 10.24 17.25 1.18
N VAL A 226 10.78 18.35 1.69
CA VAL A 226 12.23 18.51 1.91
C VAL A 226 12.73 17.54 3.00
N LEU A 227 11.98 17.38 4.10
CA LEU A 227 12.28 16.42 5.14
C LEU A 227 12.16 14.97 4.64
N GLY A 228 11.13 14.68 3.84
CA GLY A 228 10.93 13.39 3.17
C GLY A 228 12.08 13.05 2.21
N TYR A 229 12.59 14.04 1.48
CA TYR A 229 13.81 13.85 0.66
C TYR A 229 15.00 13.49 1.54
N TRP A 230 15.20 14.20 2.66
CA TRP A 230 16.32 13.96 3.56
C TRP A 230 16.33 12.50 4.04
N ILE A 231 15.20 11.97 4.55
CA ILE A 231 15.14 10.60 5.06
C ILE A 231 15.36 9.55 3.96
N MET A 232 14.84 9.78 2.74
CA MET A 232 15.05 8.87 1.62
C MET A 232 16.48 8.89 1.07
N ALA A 233 17.19 10.01 1.20
CA ALA A 233 18.56 10.17 0.72
C ALA A 233 19.63 9.76 1.76
N THR A 234 19.27 9.63 3.04
CA THR A 234 20.22 9.37 4.14
C THR A 234 19.98 8.04 4.83
N ALA A 235 18.76 7.48 4.78
CA ALA A 235 18.42 6.21 5.41
C ALA A 235 18.14 5.12 4.37
N THR A 236 18.43 3.87 4.73
CA THR A 236 18.20 2.69 3.88
C THR A 236 16.86 2.02 4.16
N GLU A 237 16.36 2.16 5.40
CA GLU A 237 15.17 1.48 5.90
C GLU A 237 14.17 2.48 6.48
N ARG A 238 12.89 2.10 6.47
CA ARG A 238 11.78 2.86 7.06
C ARG A 238 11.76 4.32 6.61
N THR A 239 11.89 4.52 5.30
CA THR A 239 11.98 5.84 4.67
C THR A 239 10.61 6.42 4.27
N VAL A 240 9.53 5.66 4.38
CA VAL A 240 8.17 6.17 4.26
C VAL A 240 7.78 6.85 5.57
N VAL A 241 7.43 8.13 5.49
CA VAL A 241 7.14 8.97 6.65
C VAL A 241 5.84 9.74 6.45
N PHE A 242 5.06 9.88 7.53
CA PHE A 242 3.82 10.67 7.51
C PHE A 242 3.69 11.50 8.78
N PRO A 243 3.26 12.78 8.66
CA PRO A 243 3.14 13.68 9.78
C PRO A 243 2.05 13.20 10.76
N VAL A 244 2.41 13.13 12.03
CA VAL A 244 1.49 12.78 13.13
C VAL A 244 1.32 13.91 14.13
N ARG A 245 2.30 14.82 14.21
CA ARG A 245 2.25 15.94 15.15
C ARG A 245 3.18 17.07 14.71
N MET A 246 2.77 18.31 14.97
CA MET A 246 3.61 19.50 14.94
C MET A 246 3.46 20.19 16.30
N ARG A 247 4.56 20.28 17.09
CA ARG A 247 4.46 20.82 18.46
C ARG A 247 4.14 22.30 18.46
N HIS A 248 4.79 23.08 17.59
CA HIS A 248 4.46 24.47 17.37
C HIS A 248 4.84 24.94 15.96
N ILE A 249 4.02 25.82 15.44
CA ILE A 249 4.29 26.59 14.22
C ILE A 249 4.09 28.05 14.60
N ARG A 250 5.04 28.92 14.32
CA ARG A 250 4.95 30.36 14.57
C ARG A 250 5.07 31.14 13.26
N PHE A 251 4.25 32.15 13.11
CA PHE A 251 4.22 32.99 11.93
C PHE A 251 4.59 34.43 12.31
N PHE A 252 5.49 35.03 11.55
CA PHE A 252 6.06 36.35 11.82
C PHE A 252 5.63 37.39 10.75
N GLY A 253 4.71 37.01 9.87
CA GLY A 253 4.16 37.86 8.83
C GLY A 253 3.07 37.14 8.05
N PRO A 254 2.43 37.86 7.10
CA PRO A 254 1.46 37.26 6.20
C PRO A 254 2.15 36.19 5.34
N ALA A 255 1.36 35.21 4.88
CA ALA A 255 1.86 34.16 4.01
C ALA A 255 2.49 34.74 2.74
N PRO A 256 3.66 34.23 2.29
CA PRO A 256 4.24 34.59 1.02
C PRO A 256 3.23 34.38 -0.12
N ARG A 257 3.22 35.30 -1.08
CA ARG A 257 2.33 35.18 -2.24
C ARG A 257 2.74 34.00 -3.12
N PRO A 258 1.80 33.31 -3.77
CA PRO A 258 2.16 32.30 -4.77
C PRO A 258 3.18 32.84 -5.77
N GLY A 259 4.20 32.05 -6.07
CA GLY A 259 5.33 32.43 -6.92
C GLY A 259 6.49 33.12 -6.19
N SER A 260 6.35 33.49 -4.91
CA SER A 260 7.47 34.07 -4.13
C SER A 260 8.51 33.02 -3.79
N GLU A 261 9.79 33.41 -3.81
CA GLU A 261 10.88 32.55 -3.32
C GLU A 261 10.92 32.50 -1.79
N VAL A 262 11.13 31.32 -1.26
CA VAL A 262 11.24 31.04 0.17
C VAL A 262 12.38 30.06 0.41
N GLU A 263 13.35 30.46 1.21
CA GLU A 263 14.40 29.55 1.67
C GLU A 263 13.84 28.64 2.77
N CYS A 264 14.08 27.35 2.67
CA CYS A 264 13.70 26.33 3.63
C CYS A 264 14.95 25.66 4.21
N LEU A 265 15.09 25.74 5.52
CA LEU A 265 16.14 25.05 6.25
C LEU A 265 15.48 24.11 7.26
N VAL A 266 15.76 22.82 7.15
CA VAL A 266 15.24 21.77 8.05
C VAL A 266 16.40 21.18 8.85
N ARG A 267 16.21 21.03 10.15
CA ARG A 267 17.16 20.42 11.07
C ARG A 267 16.51 19.22 11.77
N VAL A 268 17.07 18.04 11.57
CA VAL A 268 16.63 16.80 12.24
C VAL A 268 17.12 16.79 13.68
N THR A 269 16.19 16.79 14.60
CA THR A 269 16.45 16.80 16.04
C THR A 269 16.47 15.40 16.64
N SER A 270 15.68 14.47 16.09
CA SER A 270 15.66 13.07 16.53
C SER A 270 15.31 12.13 15.38
N LEU A 271 15.97 10.97 15.36
CA LEU A 271 15.66 9.87 14.45
C LEU A 271 15.69 8.56 15.24
N THR A 272 14.55 7.94 15.38
CA THR A 272 14.37 6.61 16.00
C THR A 272 13.81 5.62 14.97
N PRO A 273 13.72 4.32 15.26
CA PRO A 273 13.08 3.37 14.36
C PRO A 273 11.64 3.77 13.97
N ASP A 274 10.88 4.39 14.86
CA ASP A 274 9.45 4.66 14.64
C ASP A 274 9.11 6.12 14.36
N LEU A 275 10.04 7.04 14.66
CA LEU A 275 9.77 8.48 14.62
C LEU A 275 10.95 9.27 14.08
N LEU A 276 10.65 10.21 13.19
CA LEU A 276 11.52 11.28 12.73
C LEU A 276 11.00 12.59 13.33
N GLU A 277 11.87 13.38 13.99
CA GLU A 277 11.52 14.70 14.49
C GLU A 277 12.47 15.75 13.94
N ALA A 278 11.91 16.88 13.51
CA ALA A 278 12.67 17.97 12.94
C ALA A 278 12.10 19.34 13.32
N ASP A 279 12.99 20.34 13.29
CA ASP A 279 12.64 21.76 13.27
C ASP A 279 12.87 22.32 11.88
N ALA A 280 12.12 23.37 11.51
CA ALA A 280 12.33 24.06 10.25
C ALA A 280 12.15 25.57 10.38
N GLN A 281 12.85 26.32 9.52
CA GLN A 281 12.69 27.76 9.39
C GLN A 281 12.50 28.10 7.91
N LEU A 282 11.52 28.94 7.65
CA LEU A 282 11.18 29.45 6.33
C LEU A 282 11.47 30.95 6.27
N THR A 283 12.31 31.36 5.32
CA THR A 283 12.77 32.75 5.17
C THR A 283 12.38 33.28 3.79
N SER A 284 11.70 34.42 3.74
CA SER A 284 11.31 35.09 2.50
C SER A 284 11.82 36.54 2.51
N GLY A 285 12.51 36.97 1.44
CA GLY A 285 13.09 38.30 1.36
C GLY A 285 14.06 38.59 2.51
N GLY A 286 14.84 37.61 2.97
CA GLY A 286 15.82 37.76 4.06
C GLY A 286 15.19 37.84 5.46
N ARG A 287 13.87 37.67 5.61
CA ARG A 287 13.17 37.71 6.89
C ARG A 287 12.48 36.39 7.16
N VAL A 288 12.57 35.91 8.39
CA VAL A 288 11.86 34.69 8.81
C VAL A 288 10.37 34.93 8.72
N TRP A 289 9.68 34.12 7.90
CA TRP A 289 8.23 34.09 7.81
C TRP A 289 7.62 33.13 8.81
N ALA A 290 8.18 31.90 8.92
CA ALA A 290 7.65 30.89 9.83
C ALA A 290 8.77 30.05 10.44
N GLU A 291 8.52 29.60 11.67
CA GLU A 291 9.30 28.56 12.36
C GLU A 291 8.40 27.41 12.76
N LEU A 292 8.86 26.20 12.46
CA LEU A 292 8.21 24.95 12.86
C LEU A 292 9.14 24.23 13.86
N GLY A 293 8.63 23.88 15.02
CA GLY A 293 9.37 23.14 16.02
C GLY A 293 8.68 21.85 16.38
N GLY A 294 9.45 20.77 16.43
CA GLY A 294 8.96 19.44 16.74
C GLY A 294 7.94 18.94 15.72
N TRP A 295 8.24 19.07 14.44
CA TRP A 295 7.55 18.33 13.38
C TRP A 295 7.88 16.85 13.55
N GLN A 296 6.88 16.02 13.78
CA GLN A 296 7.01 14.59 14.01
C GLN A 296 6.36 13.78 12.92
N ASP A 297 7.17 12.98 12.24
CA ASP A 297 6.72 12.00 11.25
C ASP A 297 6.86 10.59 11.80
N ARG A 298 5.80 9.81 11.69
CA ARG A 298 5.87 8.38 11.93
C ARG A 298 6.54 7.69 10.74
N ARG A 299 7.46 6.77 11.04
CA ARG A 299 8.21 5.98 10.06
C ARG A 299 7.55 4.61 9.86
N PHE A 300 7.50 4.17 8.62
CA PHE A 300 6.93 2.88 8.23
C PHE A 300 7.95 2.05 7.47
N ASP A 301 7.80 0.73 7.59
CA ASP A 301 8.62 -0.21 6.84
C ASP A 301 8.28 -0.12 5.36
N ASN A 302 9.33 -0.08 4.54
CA ASN A 302 9.24 -0.26 3.11
C ASN A 302 10.43 -1.10 2.64
N ASP A 303 10.15 -2.10 1.83
CA ASP A 303 11.19 -2.90 1.20
C ASP A 303 11.72 -2.17 -0.04
N PRO A 304 13.06 -2.08 -0.23
CA PRO A 304 13.62 -1.47 -1.44
C PRO A 304 13.11 -2.08 -2.75
N HIS A 305 12.69 -3.34 -2.75
CA HIS A 305 12.13 -4.02 -3.93
C HIS A 305 10.71 -3.54 -4.30
N THR A 306 9.97 -2.92 -3.38
CA THR A 306 8.63 -2.36 -3.68
C THR A 306 8.70 -0.95 -4.27
N ARG A 307 9.79 -0.22 -4.03
CA ARG A 307 9.95 1.19 -4.45
C ARG A 307 9.73 1.45 -5.95
N PRO A 308 10.24 0.64 -6.88
CA PRO A 308 9.99 0.88 -8.31
C PRO A 308 8.50 0.86 -8.64
N VAL A 309 7.74 -0.07 -8.06
CA VAL A 309 6.29 -0.18 -8.25
C VAL A 309 5.54 0.95 -7.55
N GLU A 310 5.99 1.38 -6.37
CA GLU A 310 5.40 2.52 -5.66
C GLU A 310 5.51 3.82 -6.49
N ARG A 311 6.64 4.02 -7.16
CA ARG A 311 6.89 5.20 -8.00
C ARG A 311 6.25 5.11 -9.39
N PHE A 312 6.43 3.97 -10.07
CA PHE A 312 6.02 3.75 -11.45
C PHE A 312 5.29 2.41 -11.61
N PRO A 313 4.09 2.28 -11.01
CA PRO A 313 3.34 1.03 -11.05
C PRO A 313 3.04 0.56 -12.47
N GLU A 314 2.97 1.48 -13.43
CA GLU A 314 2.67 1.18 -14.83
C GLU A 314 3.83 0.52 -15.60
N ARG A 315 5.04 0.52 -15.05
CA ARG A 315 6.27 0.02 -15.70
C ARG A 315 7.00 -1.07 -14.91
N HIS A 316 6.62 -1.26 -13.64
CA HIS A 316 7.26 -2.23 -12.75
C HIS A 316 6.24 -3.18 -12.17
N THR A 317 6.69 -4.40 -11.81
CA THR A 317 5.89 -5.42 -11.14
C THR A 317 6.49 -5.77 -9.79
N LEU A 318 5.64 -6.15 -8.82
CA LEU A 318 6.08 -6.76 -7.57
C LEU A 318 6.54 -8.21 -7.78
N SER A 319 6.01 -8.84 -8.82
CA SER A 319 6.34 -10.21 -9.18
C SER A 319 7.54 -10.26 -10.12
N THR A 320 8.43 -11.22 -9.87
CA THR A 320 9.54 -11.56 -10.76
C THR A 320 9.04 -12.49 -11.86
N ALA A 321 9.31 -12.15 -13.13
CA ALA A 321 9.08 -13.05 -14.25
C ALA A 321 10.04 -14.24 -14.19
N ARG A 322 9.54 -15.44 -14.45
CA ARG A 322 10.31 -16.69 -14.38
C ARG A 322 10.37 -17.37 -15.75
N PRO A 323 11.40 -18.17 -16.01
CA PRO A 323 11.43 -19.05 -17.16
C PRO A 323 10.17 -19.93 -17.20
N GLY A 324 9.63 -20.20 -18.38
CA GLY A 324 8.32 -20.87 -18.49
C GLY A 324 7.12 -19.92 -18.50
N GLY A 325 7.33 -18.59 -18.35
CA GLY A 325 6.32 -17.55 -18.55
C GLY A 325 5.30 -17.48 -17.42
N TRP A 326 5.74 -17.67 -16.18
CA TRP A 326 4.98 -17.45 -14.98
C TRP A 326 5.62 -16.36 -14.09
N ALA A 327 4.85 -15.82 -13.17
CA ALA A 327 5.27 -14.75 -12.27
C ALA A 327 5.27 -15.24 -10.83
N LEU A 328 6.27 -14.81 -10.03
CA LEU A 328 6.42 -15.11 -8.61
C LEU A 328 6.46 -13.83 -7.81
N VAL A 329 5.58 -13.70 -6.82
CA VAL A 329 5.62 -12.61 -5.83
C VAL A 329 5.85 -13.17 -4.43
N HIS A 330 6.67 -12.45 -3.66
CA HIS A 330 6.83 -12.66 -2.22
C HIS A 330 6.24 -11.47 -1.45
N GLU A 331 5.62 -11.72 -0.30
CA GLU A 331 5.08 -10.67 0.56
C GLU A 331 6.20 -9.96 1.32
N ARG A 332 6.64 -8.82 0.78
CA ARG A 332 7.69 -7.95 1.35
C ARG A 332 7.12 -6.74 2.10
N TRP A 333 5.88 -6.81 2.57
CA TRP A 333 5.16 -5.76 3.30
C TRP A 333 4.48 -6.35 4.54
N PRO A 334 5.26 -6.66 5.59
CA PRO A 334 4.76 -7.43 6.73
C PRO A 334 3.83 -6.64 7.65
N ASP A 335 3.97 -5.31 7.72
CA ASP A 335 3.11 -4.48 8.55
C ASP A 335 1.79 -4.09 7.84
N LEU A 336 0.80 -3.67 8.64
CA LEU A 336 -0.53 -3.32 8.12
C LEU A 336 -0.51 -2.06 7.26
N ALA A 337 0.41 -1.13 7.50
CA ALA A 337 0.45 0.13 6.79
C ALA A 337 1.03 -0.05 5.39
N SER A 338 2.19 -0.71 5.28
CA SER A 338 2.80 -1.02 3.98
C SER A 338 1.89 -1.93 3.15
N ARG A 339 1.20 -2.89 3.77
CA ARG A 339 0.20 -3.72 3.07
C ARG A 339 -0.96 -2.88 2.53
N ASP A 340 -1.49 -1.92 3.28
CA ASP A 340 -2.58 -1.05 2.81
C ASP A 340 -2.13 -0.19 1.63
N LEU A 341 -0.91 0.34 1.65
CA LEU A 341 -0.35 1.10 0.53
C LEU A 341 -0.20 0.22 -0.74
N ILE A 342 0.36 -0.98 -0.60
CA ILE A 342 0.46 -1.94 -1.71
C ILE A 342 -0.92 -2.32 -2.24
N MET A 343 -1.87 -2.64 -1.35
CA MET A 343 -3.24 -2.98 -1.74
C MET A 343 -3.88 -1.86 -2.56
N ARG A 344 -3.74 -0.60 -2.14
CA ARG A 344 -4.30 0.56 -2.86
C ARG A 344 -3.62 0.82 -4.20
N ASN A 345 -2.32 0.57 -4.29
CA ASN A 345 -1.58 0.70 -5.54
C ASN A 345 -1.97 -0.37 -6.57
N MET A 346 -2.27 -1.59 -6.09
CA MET A 346 -2.49 -2.75 -6.95
C MET A 346 -3.97 -3.00 -7.29
N LEU A 347 -4.91 -2.55 -6.45
CA LEU A 347 -6.33 -2.84 -6.60
C LEU A 347 -7.14 -1.60 -6.97
N GLY A 348 -7.99 -1.70 -7.98
CA GLY A 348 -9.03 -0.71 -8.24
C GLY A 348 -10.15 -0.75 -7.18
N SER A 349 -11.01 0.28 -7.15
CA SER A 349 -12.07 0.46 -6.14
C SER A 349 -12.98 -0.76 -5.98
N ALA A 350 -13.39 -1.38 -7.08
CA ALA A 350 -14.24 -2.58 -7.07
C ALA A 350 -13.55 -3.78 -6.39
N GLU A 351 -12.24 -3.96 -6.61
CA GLU A 351 -11.48 -5.04 -5.97
C GLU A 351 -11.19 -4.74 -4.51
N ARG A 352 -10.97 -3.46 -4.13
CA ARG A 352 -10.83 -3.07 -2.72
C ARG A 352 -12.09 -3.38 -1.91
N ALA A 353 -13.27 -3.17 -2.48
CA ALA A 353 -14.53 -3.54 -1.84
C ALA A 353 -14.66 -5.07 -1.63
N LEU A 354 -14.12 -5.88 -2.53
CA LEU A 354 -14.05 -7.35 -2.36
C LEU A 354 -13.02 -7.73 -1.30
N TYR A 355 -11.84 -7.12 -1.33
CA TYR A 355 -10.77 -7.34 -0.36
C TYR A 355 -11.24 -7.12 1.09
N GLU A 356 -12.03 -6.08 1.33
CA GLU A 356 -12.55 -5.76 2.65
C GLU A 356 -13.52 -6.80 3.23
N ARG A 357 -14.15 -7.62 2.38
CA ARG A 357 -15.05 -8.70 2.80
C ARG A 357 -14.33 -9.93 3.36
N HIS A 358 -13.03 -10.07 3.05
CA HIS A 358 -12.25 -11.20 3.53
C HIS A 358 -11.80 -11.02 4.99
N SER A 359 -11.63 -12.14 5.70
CA SER A 359 -10.98 -12.17 7.02
C SER A 359 -9.53 -11.64 6.91
N PRO A 360 -8.90 -11.18 8.01
CA PRO A 360 -7.53 -10.65 7.96
C PRO A 360 -6.51 -11.60 7.31
N LEU A 361 -6.60 -12.91 7.58
CA LEU A 361 -5.75 -13.91 6.95
C LEU A 361 -6.11 -14.10 5.47
N GLY A 362 -7.41 -14.17 5.16
CA GLY A 362 -7.90 -14.27 3.79
C GLY A 362 -7.50 -13.07 2.94
N ARG A 363 -7.50 -11.85 3.49
CA ARG A 363 -7.03 -10.62 2.79
C ARG A 363 -5.60 -10.75 2.31
N ARG A 364 -4.72 -11.28 3.14
CA ARG A 364 -3.30 -11.46 2.82
C ARG A 364 -3.11 -12.35 1.60
N GLN A 365 -3.67 -13.54 1.65
CA GLN A 365 -3.56 -14.53 0.58
C GLN A 365 -4.27 -14.08 -0.70
N TRP A 366 -5.46 -13.49 -0.55
CA TRP A 366 -6.23 -12.97 -1.67
C TRP A 366 -5.47 -11.87 -2.42
N LEU A 367 -4.85 -10.92 -1.69
CA LEU A 367 -4.05 -9.84 -2.27
C LEU A 367 -2.85 -10.39 -3.05
N LEU A 368 -2.09 -11.31 -2.46
CA LEU A 368 -0.93 -11.94 -3.11
C LEU A 368 -1.32 -12.61 -4.44
N GLY A 369 -2.41 -13.38 -4.45
CA GLY A 369 -2.90 -14.02 -5.67
C GLY A 369 -3.32 -13.01 -6.75
N ARG A 370 -3.95 -11.87 -6.35
CA ARG A 370 -4.33 -10.80 -7.29
C ARG A 370 -3.13 -10.08 -7.87
N ILE A 371 -2.11 -9.80 -7.04
CA ILE A 371 -0.85 -9.21 -7.49
C ILE A 371 -0.18 -10.13 -8.51
N ALA A 372 0.01 -11.41 -8.19
CA ALA A 372 0.64 -12.37 -9.09
C ALA A 372 -0.08 -12.44 -10.45
N ALA A 373 -1.41 -12.53 -10.44
CA ALA A 373 -2.21 -12.59 -11.67
C ALA A 373 -2.11 -11.33 -12.52
N LYS A 374 -2.24 -10.15 -11.91
CA LYS A 374 -2.12 -8.86 -12.61
C LYS A 374 -0.72 -8.67 -13.19
N ASP A 375 0.31 -8.98 -12.41
CA ASP A 375 1.70 -8.84 -12.85
C ASP A 375 2.03 -9.81 -13.99
N ALA A 376 1.56 -11.06 -13.93
CA ALA A 376 1.72 -12.02 -15.01
C ALA A 376 1.07 -11.52 -16.32
N VAL A 377 -0.14 -10.94 -16.25
CA VAL A 377 -0.81 -10.36 -17.42
C VAL A 377 -0.04 -9.15 -17.93
N ARG A 378 0.42 -8.24 -17.06
CA ARG A 378 1.18 -7.04 -17.45
C ARG A 378 2.51 -7.41 -18.11
N GLN A 379 3.25 -8.37 -17.55
CA GLN A 379 4.49 -8.88 -18.13
C GLN A 379 4.24 -9.52 -19.50
N TRP A 380 3.13 -10.27 -19.66
CA TRP A 380 2.73 -10.87 -20.93
C TRP A 380 2.41 -9.81 -21.99
N LEU A 381 1.69 -8.73 -21.62
CA LEU A 381 1.37 -7.60 -22.49
C LEU A 381 2.65 -6.84 -22.91
N TRP A 382 3.53 -6.52 -21.94
CA TRP A 382 4.77 -5.79 -22.22
C TRP A 382 5.72 -6.55 -23.15
N GLN A 383 5.80 -7.88 -23.03
CA GLN A 383 6.57 -8.71 -23.97
C GLN A 383 6.08 -8.61 -25.42
N ARG A 384 4.87 -8.10 -25.63
CA ARG A 384 4.23 -7.88 -26.95
C ARG A 384 4.21 -6.43 -27.36
N GLY A 385 4.89 -5.57 -26.63
CA GLY A 385 4.96 -4.14 -26.92
C GLY A 385 3.72 -3.35 -26.47
N GLU A 386 2.81 -3.96 -25.71
CA GLU A 386 1.64 -3.28 -25.15
C GLU A 386 2.01 -2.69 -23.77
N GLY A 387 1.75 -1.42 -23.57
CA GLY A 387 2.03 -0.74 -22.29
C GLY A 387 2.36 0.74 -22.50
N PRO A 388 2.53 1.48 -21.41
CA PRO A 388 2.50 1.06 -20.01
C PRO A 388 1.10 0.64 -19.52
N VAL A 389 1.02 -0.24 -18.51
CA VAL A 389 -0.25 -0.76 -17.95
C VAL A 389 -0.26 -0.58 -16.44
N PHE A 390 -1.23 0.18 -15.93
CA PHE A 390 -1.42 0.33 -14.48
C PHE A 390 -2.10 -0.92 -13.88
N PRO A 391 -1.77 -1.30 -12.63
CA PRO A 391 -2.44 -2.44 -11.98
C PRO A 391 -3.97 -2.29 -11.88
N ALA A 392 -4.48 -1.06 -11.68
CA ALA A 392 -5.92 -0.80 -11.59
C ALA A 392 -6.65 -0.91 -12.94
N GLU A 393 -5.93 -0.91 -14.08
CA GLU A 393 -6.50 -1.16 -15.40
C GLU A 393 -6.92 -2.62 -15.61
N LEU A 394 -6.46 -3.52 -14.73
CA LEU A 394 -6.79 -4.93 -14.73
C LEU A 394 -7.66 -5.27 -13.52
N ARG A 395 -8.68 -6.09 -13.75
CA ARG A 395 -9.52 -6.66 -12.71
C ARG A 395 -9.45 -8.17 -12.74
N VAL A 396 -9.24 -8.79 -11.57
CA VAL A 396 -9.19 -10.24 -11.42
C VAL A 396 -10.42 -10.70 -10.63
N ASP A 397 -11.31 -11.38 -11.32
CA ASP A 397 -12.50 -12.04 -10.73
C ASP A 397 -12.34 -13.57 -10.81
N ASN A 398 -13.29 -14.30 -10.25
CA ASN A 398 -13.41 -15.73 -10.44
C ASN A 398 -14.68 -16.01 -11.27
N ASP A 399 -14.61 -16.99 -12.20
CA ASP A 399 -15.78 -17.46 -12.91
C ASP A 399 -16.67 -18.33 -12.00
N ALA A 400 -17.79 -18.79 -12.50
CA ALA A 400 -18.74 -19.62 -11.76
C ALA A 400 -18.15 -20.96 -11.27
N ARG A 401 -17.01 -21.40 -11.83
CA ARG A 401 -16.26 -22.60 -11.43
C ARG A 401 -15.09 -22.29 -10.51
N GLY A 402 -14.92 -21.01 -10.11
CA GLY A 402 -13.83 -20.58 -9.24
C GLY A 402 -12.50 -20.32 -9.96
N ARG A 403 -12.44 -20.39 -11.30
CA ARG A 403 -11.22 -20.12 -12.07
C ARG A 403 -10.97 -18.62 -12.17
N PRO A 404 -9.73 -18.15 -12.01
CA PRO A 404 -9.40 -16.73 -12.16
C PRO A 404 -9.64 -16.27 -13.61
N ARG A 405 -10.25 -15.10 -13.75
CA ARG A 405 -10.48 -14.40 -14.99
C ARG A 405 -9.96 -12.99 -14.87
N VAL A 406 -9.16 -12.55 -15.83
CA VAL A 406 -8.68 -11.17 -15.89
C VAL A 406 -9.39 -10.42 -16.99
N THR A 407 -9.87 -9.22 -16.67
CA THR A 407 -10.54 -8.32 -17.62
C THR A 407 -9.92 -6.94 -17.51
N GLY A 408 -9.94 -6.16 -18.59
CA GLY A 408 -9.65 -4.74 -18.55
C GLY A 408 -10.78 -3.97 -17.88
N THR A 409 -10.45 -2.81 -17.32
CA THR A 409 -11.41 -1.89 -16.70
C THR A 409 -11.70 -0.71 -17.62
N HIS A 410 -12.76 0.05 -17.33
CA HIS A 410 -13.10 1.30 -18.03
C HIS A 410 -13.13 1.18 -19.57
N GLY A 411 -13.71 0.08 -20.08
CA GLY A 411 -13.88 -0.13 -21.50
C GLY A 411 -12.66 -0.69 -22.23
N TRP A 412 -11.54 -0.92 -21.54
CA TRP A 412 -10.40 -1.59 -22.15
C TRP A 412 -10.65 -3.08 -22.31
N THR A 413 -10.53 -3.58 -23.54
CA THR A 413 -10.72 -5.00 -23.87
C THR A 413 -9.35 -5.66 -23.98
N LEU A 414 -9.12 -6.66 -23.13
CA LEU A 414 -7.94 -7.51 -23.20
C LEU A 414 -8.06 -8.55 -24.31
N PRO A 415 -6.94 -8.98 -24.90
CA PRO A 415 -6.95 -10.19 -25.72
C PRO A 415 -7.45 -11.39 -24.92
N PRO A 416 -7.98 -12.44 -25.57
CA PRO A 416 -8.44 -13.63 -24.86
C PRO A 416 -7.28 -14.32 -24.13
N LEU A 417 -7.33 -14.30 -22.80
CA LEU A 417 -6.29 -14.84 -21.91
C LEU A 417 -6.89 -15.86 -20.93
N ALA A 418 -6.21 -16.96 -20.74
CA ALA A 418 -6.43 -17.88 -19.63
C ALA A 418 -5.35 -17.67 -18.57
N VAL A 419 -5.78 -17.62 -17.30
CA VAL A 419 -4.93 -17.36 -16.14
C VAL A 419 -5.10 -18.48 -15.14
N SER A 420 -4.00 -18.93 -14.54
CA SER A 420 -4.03 -19.78 -13.35
C SER A 420 -3.15 -19.14 -12.26
N LEU A 421 -3.54 -19.32 -11.00
CA LEU A 421 -2.79 -18.78 -9.87
C LEU A 421 -2.81 -19.73 -8.67
N ALA A 422 -1.80 -19.61 -7.83
CA ALA A 422 -1.71 -20.28 -6.54
C ALA A 422 -0.97 -19.41 -5.53
N HIS A 423 -1.17 -19.69 -4.26
CA HIS A 423 -0.44 -19.01 -3.18
C HIS A 423 -0.22 -19.97 -2.01
N ARG A 424 0.92 -19.83 -1.36
CA ARG A 424 1.28 -20.55 -0.15
C ARG A 424 2.10 -19.65 0.77
N ALA A 425 1.68 -19.53 2.02
CA ALA A 425 2.35 -18.71 3.03
C ALA A 425 2.66 -17.27 2.52
N GLU A 426 3.94 -16.91 2.31
CA GLU A 426 4.38 -15.59 1.86
C GLU A 426 4.52 -15.46 0.33
N ALA A 427 4.26 -16.52 -0.43
CA ALA A 427 4.48 -16.55 -1.87
C ALA A 427 3.19 -16.75 -2.66
N ALA A 428 3.12 -16.16 -3.84
CA ALA A 428 2.10 -16.47 -4.83
C ALA A 428 2.70 -16.52 -6.23
N VAL A 429 2.07 -17.34 -7.08
CA VAL A 429 2.46 -17.54 -8.47
C VAL A 429 1.26 -17.39 -9.39
N ALA A 430 1.50 -16.95 -10.61
CA ALA A 430 0.49 -16.94 -11.67
C ALA A 430 1.12 -17.19 -13.04
N ILE A 431 0.36 -17.84 -13.90
CA ILE A 431 0.73 -18.10 -15.29
C ILE A 431 -0.37 -17.62 -16.21
N VAL A 432 0.01 -17.07 -17.36
CA VAL A 432 -0.90 -16.53 -18.39
C VAL A 432 -0.58 -17.17 -19.73
N ARG A 433 -1.63 -17.57 -20.45
CA ARG A 433 -1.52 -18.07 -21.82
C ARG A 433 -2.61 -17.46 -22.71
N PRO A 434 -2.37 -17.29 -24.02
CA PRO A 434 -3.44 -16.99 -24.97
C PRO A 434 -4.51 -18.08 -24.91
N CYS A 435 -5.77 -17.67 -24.96
CA CYS A 435 -6.91 -18.58 -24.99
C CYS A 435 -7.80 -18.23 -26.18
N PRO A 436 -7.42 -18.64 -27.41
CA PRO A 436 -8.25 -18.35 -28.58
C PRO A 436 -9.63 -19.01 -28.42
N PRO A 437 -10.69 -18.37 -28.93
CA PRO A 437 -12.03 -18.96 -28.90
C PRO A 437 -12.04 -20.28 -29.70
N VAL A 438 -12.60 -21.34 -29.08
CA VAL A 438 -12.77 -22.62 -29.74
C VAL A 438 -14.08 -22.59 -30.54
N PRO A 439 -14.05 -22.78 -31.86
CA PRO A 439 -15.26 -22.95 -32.65
C PRO A 439 -16.07 -24.14 -32.10
N GLY A 440 -17.38 -23.96 -31.88
CA GLY A 440 -18.26 -25.04 -31.43
C GLY A 440 -18.43 -25.23 -29.94
N GLY A 441 -17.88 -24.33 -29.09
CA GLY A 441 -18.17 -24.33 -27.64
C GLY A 441 -17.48 -25.42 -26.83
N GLY A 442 -16.39 -25.99 -27.33
CA GLY A 442 -15.59 -27.00 -26.63
C GLY A 442 -14.91 -26.44 -25.38
N THR A 443 -14.67 -27.30 -24.37
CA THR A 443 -13.94 -26.91 -23.17
C THR A 443 -12.46 -26.73 -23.49
N VAL A 444 -11.96 -25.50 -23.41
CA VAL A 444 -10.52 -25.22 -23.51
C VAL A 444 -9.85 -25.59 -22.20
N THR A 445 -8.85 -26.46 -22.26
CA THR A 445 -7.92 -26.66 -21.14
C THR A 445 -7.08 -25.39 -21.00
N GLY A 446 -7.07 -24.79 -19.79
CA GLY A 446 -6.26 -23.62 -19.49
C GLY A 446 -4.84 -23.99 -19.03
N PRO A 447 -3.99 -23.00 -18.76
CA PRO A 447 -2.75 -23.26 -18.03
C PRO A 447 -3.08 -23.63 -16.58
N GLY A 448 -2.27 -24.52 -16.01
CA GLY A 448 -2.32 -24.81 -14.59
C GLY A 448 -0.99 -24.44 -13.92
N ILE A 449 -1.05 -23.84 -12.75
CA ILE A 449 0.12 -23.57 -11.90
C ILE A 449 -0.25 -23.81 -10.43
N ASP A 450 0.70 -24.37 -9.70
CA ASP A 450 0.57 -24.56 -8.25
C ASP A 450 1.87 -24.26 -7.52
N ILE A 451 1.77 -23.96 -6.21
CA ILE A 451 2.90 -23.75 -5.30
C ILE A 451 2.64 -24.41 -3.97
N GLU A 452 3.56 -25.28 -3.54
CA GLU A 452 3.46 -25.99 -2.26
C GLU A 452 4.77 -25.92 -1.47
N GLU A 453 4.64 -25.77 -0.14
CA GLU A 453 5.81 -25.77 0.77
C GLU A 453 6.37 -27.18 0.90
N ILE A 454 7.69 -27.31 0.83
CA ILE A 454 8.37 -28.60 1.00
C ILE A 454 8.32 -29.00 2.48
N THR A 455 7.48 -29.99 2.78
CA THR A 455 7.29 -30.51 4.13
C THR A 455 7.17 -32.02 4.10
N GLU A 456 7.60 -32.70 5.19
CA GLU A 456 7.45 -34.15 5.30
C GLU A 456 5.98 -34.54 5.37
N PRO A 457 5.48 -35.37 4.43
CA PRO A 457 4.11 -35.84 4.46
C PRO A 457 3.90 -36.91 5.54
N SER A 458 2.73 -36.90 6.20
CA SER A 458 2.33 -38.03 7.04
C SER A 458 1.98 -39.25 6.20
N GLY A 459 2.03 -40.45 6.78
CA GLY A 459 1.58 -41.66 6.11
C GLY A 459 0.13 -41.57 5.62
N ALA A 460 -0.77 -40.98 6.41
CA ALA A 460 -2.16 -40.74 6.01
C ALA A 460 -2.27 -39.80 4.81
N THR A 461 -1.37 -38.77 4.73
CA THR A 461 -1.32 -37.88 3.58
C THR A 461 -0.88 -38.60 2.31
N LEU A 462 0.14 -39.44 2.42
CA LEU A 462 0.61 -40.28 1.30
C LEU A 462 -0.52 -41.22 0.83
N ASP A 463 -1.23 -41.83 1.78
CA ASP A 463 -2.36 -42.74 1.49
C ASP A 463 -3.53 -42.04 0.78
N ALA A 464 -3.83 -40.82 1.16
CA ALA A 464 -4.90 -40.05 0.54
C ALA A 464 -4.50 -39.50 -0.85
N ALA A 465 -3.25 -39.05 -0.99
CA ALA A 465 -2.76 -38.33 -2.17
C ALA A 465 -2.35 -39.24 -3.33
N LEU A 466 -1.71 -40.39 -3.06
CA LEU A 466 -1.02 -41.19 -4.06
C LEU A 466 -1.67 -42.59 -4.25
N ALA A 467 -1.75 -43.03 -5.51
CA ALA A 467 -2.06 -44.39 -5.88
C ALA A 467 -0.85 -45.31 -5.62
N PRO A 468 -1.01 -46.66 -5.54
CA PRO A 468 0.11 -47.59 -5.30
C PRO A 468 1.29 -47.41 -6.28
N ALA A 469 1.04 -47.30 -7.57
CA ALA A 469 2.09 -47.10 -8.59
C ALA A 469 2.83 -45.78 -8.40
N GLU A 470 2.17 -44.71 -7.96
CA GLU A 470 2.83 -43.42 -7.67
C GLU A 470 3.76 -43.54 -6.46
N ARG A 471 3.42 -44.38 -5.46
CA ARG A 471 4.29 -44.59 -4.29
C ARG A 471 5.54 -45.36 -4.67
N GLU A 472 5.41 -46.35 -5.56
CA GLU A 472 6.57 -47.07 -6.11
C GLU A 472 7.50 -46.11 -6.86
N LEU A 473 6.92 -45.25 -7.74
CA LEU A 473 7.69 -44.25 -8.45
C LEU A 473 8.33 -43.23 -7.48
N LEU A 474 7.61 -42.80 -6.45
CA LEU A 474 8.14 -41.90 -5.40
C LEU A 474 9.33 -42.57 -4.67
N ALA A 475 9.21 -43.83 -4.29
CA ALA A 475 10.27 -44.57 -3.61
C ALA A 475 11.53 -44.67 -4.49
N VAL A 476 11.37 -45.00 -5.78
CA VAL A 476 12.50 -45.04 -6.75
C VAL A 476 13.18 -43.69 -6.87
N ARG A 477 12.44 -42.60 -6.94
CA ARG A 477 12.98 -41.22 -7.08
C ARG A 477 13.64 -40.73 -5.80
N SER A 478 13.17 -41.16 -4.61
CA SER A 478 13.75 -40.76 -3.32
C SER A 478 15.04 -41.52 -2.96
N THR A 479 15.29 -42.72 -3.55
CA THR A 479 16.42 -43.61 -3.17
C THR A 479 17.36 -43.93 -4.30
N GLY A 480 17.08 -43.56 -5.56
CA GLY A 480 17.84 -43.98 -6.75
C GLY A 480 19.18 -43.31 -6.90
N ALA A 481 20.15 -44.04 -7.53
CA ALA A 481 21.53 -43.62 -7.81
C ALA A 481 21.67 -42.40 -8.78
N GLY A 482 20.55 -41.85 -9.27
CA GLY A 482 20.45 -40.59 -10.02
C GLY A 482 19.80 -39.44 -9.22
N ALA A 483 19.52 -39.64 -7.94
CA ALA A 483 19.12 -38.55 -7.07
C ALA A 483 20.32 -37.60 -6.92
N ALA A 484 20.20 -36.36 -7.41
CA ALA A 484 21.14 -35.31 -7.03
C ALA A 484 21.26 -35.35 -5.50
N ALA A 485 22.50 -35.41 -4.99
CA ALA A 485 22.77 -35.56 -3.57
C ALA A 485 21.92 -34.55 -2.77
N GLY A 486 20.88 -35.03 -2.05
CA GLY A 486 20.01 -34.21 -1.23
C GLY A 486 18.52 -34.15 -1.60
N ALA A 487 18.02 -34.81 -2.66
CA ALA A 487 16.59 -34.86 -2.98
C ALA A 487 15.83 -35.75 -1.99
N SER A 488 15.23 -35.14 -0.95
CA SER A 488 14.48 -35.85 0.10
C SER A 488 13.13 -36.41 -0.41
N GLY A 489 12.57 -37.39 0.29
CA GLY A 489 11.23 -37.90 0.02
C GLY A 489 10.17 -36.78 0.08
N ALA A 490 10.35 -35.80 0.96
CA ALA A 490 9.51 -34.61 1.06
C ALA A 490 9.49 -33.79 -0.24
N LEU A 491 10.65 -33.56 -0.84
CA LEU A 491 10.76 -32.81 -2.10
C LEU A 491 9.99 -33.52 -3.22
N TRP A 492 10.21 -34.83 -3.42
CA TRP A 492 9.55 -35.59 -4.48
C TRP A 492 8.04 -35.70 -4.26
N PHE A 493 7.60 -35.91 -3.00
CA PHE A 493 6.19 -35.84 -2.68
C PHE A 493 5.56 -34.49 -3.03
N THR A 494 6.23 -33.40 -2.66
CA THR A 494 5.77 -32.04 -2.95
C THR A 494 5.73 -31.77 -4.45
N ARG A 495 6.70 -32.26 -5.23
CA ARG A 495 6.67 -32.20 -6.70
C ARG A 495 5.47 -32.95 -7.28
N PHE A 496 5.18 -34.17 -6.79
CA PHE A 496 4.04 -34.96 -7.25
C PHE A 496 2.73 -34.24 -6.93
N TRP A 497 2.61 -33.77 -5.70
CA TRP A 497 1.39 -33.07 -5.27
C TRP A 497 1.15 -31.78 -6.05
N ALA A 498 2.13 -30.90 -6.16
CA ALA A 498 2.02 -29.66 -6.91
C ALA A 498 1.75 -29.90 -8.42
N ALA A 499 2.34 -30.95 -9.01
CA ALA A 499 2.08 -31.31 -10.39
C ALA A 499 0.61 -31.79 -10.60
N LYS A 500 0.07 -32.57 -9.68
CA LYS A 500 -1.35 -32.99 -9.73
C LYS A 500 -2.30 -31.80 -9.58
N GLU A 501 -2.00 -30.86 -8.65
CA GLU A 501 -2.77 -29.63 -8.48
C GLU A 501 -2.72 -28.75 -9.74
N ALA A 502 -1.55 -28.61 -10.35
CA ALA A 502 -1.39 -27.86 -11.60
C ALA A 502 -2.21 -28.50 -12.73
N ALA A 503 -2.19 -29.81 -12.90
CA ALA A 503 -3.00 -30.52 -13.88
C ALA A 503 -4.52 -30.36 -13.61
N ALA A 504 -4.93 -30.44 -12.33
CA ALA A 504 -6.33 -30.25 -11.94
C ALA A 504 -6.83 -28.82 -12.19
N LYS A 505 -5.97 -27.81 -12.03
CA LYS A 505 -6.26 -26.41 -12.39
C LYS A 505 -6.35 -26.23 -13.90
N ALA A 506 -5.51 -26.91 -14.68
CA ALA A 506 -5.58 -26.89 -16.13
C ALA A 506 -6.89 -27.51 -16.66
N GLU A 507 -7.39 -28.56 -16.03
CA GLU A 507 -8.73 -29.14 -16.31
C GLU A 507 -9.86 -28.17 -15.92
N GLY A 508 -9.62 -27.29 -14.94
CA GLY A 508 -10.60 -26.33 -14.45
C GLY A 508 -11.68 -26.94 -13.55
N THR A 509 -11.44 -28.14 -13.01
CA THR A 509 -12.38 -28.86 -12.13
C THR A 509 -11.84 -28.99 -10.70
N GLY A 510 -10.55 -28.71 -10.48
CA GLY A 510 -9.85 -29.11 -9.26
C GLY A 510 -9.89 -30.62 -9.07
N PHE A 511 -9.49 -31.13 -7.93
CA PHE A 511 -9.55 -32.57 -7.65
C PHE A 511 -10.97 -33.12 -7.44
N GLY A 512 -11.93 -32.31 -7.09
CA GLY A 512 -13.28 -32.78 -6.75
C GLY A 512 -13.28 -33.84 -5.63
N GLY A 513 -12.28 -33.80 -4.73
CA GLY A 513 -12.06 -34.80 -3.69
C GLY A 513 -11.39 -36.11 -4.14
N ARG A 514 -10.95 -36.20 -5.39
CA ARG A 514 -10.37 -37.42 -6.00
C ARG A 514 -8.95 -37.17 -6.56
N PRO A 515 -7.94 -36.89 -5.70
CA PRO A 515 -6.59 -36.62 -6.16
C PRO A 515 -5.94 -37.81 -6.91
N LYS A 516 -6.39 -39.05 -6.71
CA LYS A 516 -5.88 -40.24 -7.38
C LYS A 516 -6.34 -40.38 -8.84
N ASP A 517 -7.34 -39.59 -9.26
CA ASP A 517 -7.73 -39.51 -10.67
C ASP A 517 -6.72 -38.71 -11.52
N PHE A 518 -5.78 -38.05 -10.87
CA PHE A 518 -4.64 -37.36 -11.44
C PHE A 518 -3.38 -38.13 -11.05
N ALA A 519 -2.90 -39.03 -11.90
CA ALA A 519 -1.79 -39.92 -11.57
C ALA A 519 -0.47 -39.45 -12.17
N VAL A 520 0.58 -39.30 -11.36
CA VAL A 520 1.95 -39.11 -11.87
C VAL A 520 2.44 -40.44 -12.40
N VAL A 521 2.58 -40.56 -13.72
CA VAL A 521 2.98 -41.80 -14.40
C VAL A 521 4.45 -41.83 -14.78
N ALA A 522 5.09 -40.66 -14.90
CA ALA A 522 6.53 -40.55 -15.14
C ALA A 522 7.10 -39.29 -14.48
N ALA A 523 8.38 -39.32 -14.11
CA ALA A 523 9.12 -38.20 -13.59
C ALA A 523 10.58 -38.27 -14.06
N SER A 524 11.09 -37.20 -14.66
CA SER A 524 12.47 -37.12 -15.17
C SER A 524 12.99 -35.69 -14.92
N GLY A 525 13.99 -35.53 -14.03
CA GLY A 525 14.50 -34.24 -13.66
C GLY A 525 13.41 -33.32 -13.08
N ASP A 526 13.15 -32.20 -13.75
CA ASP A 526 12.13 -31.20 -13.44
C ASP A 526 10.78 -31.45 -14.12
N LEU A 527 10.70 -32.46 -15.01
CA LEU A 527 9.53 -32.76 -15.81
C LEU A 527 8.77 -33.99 -15.28
N LEU A 528 7.49 -33.80 -15.00
CA LEU A 528 6.56 -34.84 -14.60
C LEU A 528 5.47 -35.02 -15.64
N THR A 529 5.00 -36.27 -15.81
CA THR A 529 3.86 -36.60 -16.65
C THR A 529 2.68 -36.97 -15.75
N VAL A 530 1.59 -36.23 -15.87
CA VAL A 530 0.36 -36.46 -15.10
C VAL A 530 -0.73 -36.93 -16.04
N GLU A 531 -1.24 -38.13 -15.80
CA GLU A 531 -2.39 -38.68 -16.50
C GLU A 531 -3.68 -38.39 -15.71
N VAL A 532 -4.68 -37.82 -16.39
CA VAL A 532 -5.98 -37.53 -15.82
C VAL A 532 -6.98 -38.57 -16.34
N ARG A 533 -7.56 -39.33 -15.43
CA ARG A 533 -8.56 -40.34 -15.78
C ARG A 533 -9.83 -39.68 -16.32
N GLY A 534 -10.22 -40.07 -17.50
CA GLY A 534 -11.47 -39.64 -18.10
C GLY A 534 -12.68 -40.24 -17.40
N ALA A 535 -13.76 -39.48 -17.27
CA ALA A 535 -15.03 -40.02 -16.78
C ALA A 535 -15.76 -40.75 -17.92
N GLY A 536 -16.10 -42.04 -17.68
CA GLY A 536 -16.84 -42.85 -18.63
C GLY A 536 -16.08 -43.14 -19.94
N ARG A 537 -16.61 -42.71 -21.11
CA ARG A 537 -15.99 -42.88 -22.43
C ARG A 537 -15.01 -41.80 -22.84
N THR A 538 -14.77 -40.81 -22.00
CA THR A 538 -13.79 -39.72 -22.29
C THR A 538 -12.38 -40.32 -22.19
N PRO A 539 -11.51 -40.12 -23.23
CA PRO A 539 -10.14 -40.61 -23.17
C PRO A 539 -9.36 -39.93 -22.04
N ALA A 540 -8.38 -40.63 -21.51
CA ALA A 540 -7.43 -40.05 -20.56
C ALA A 540 -6.70 -38.85 -21.21
N ARG A 541 -6.42 -37.82 -20.41
CA ARG A 541 -5.60 -36.68 -20.85
C ARG A 541 -4.26 -36.74 -20.15
N VAL A 542 -3.22 -36.32 -20.85
CA VAL A 542 -1.86 -36.32 -20.35
C VAL A 542 -1.35 -34.89 -20.31
N TYR A 543 -0.79 -34.49 -19.17
CA TYR A 543 -0.16 -33.20 -18.96
C TYR A 543 1.32 -33.38 -18.71
N ARG A 544 2.12 -32.61 -19.43
CA ARG A 544 3.53 -32.40 -19.09
C ARG A 544 3.58 -31.25 -18.09
N VAL A 545 4.18 -31.47 -16.94
CA VAL A 545 4.25 -30.52 -15.84
C VAL A 545 5.69 -30.32 -15.42
N ARG A 546 6.17 -29.09 -15.54
CA ARG A 546 7.49 -28.71 -15.02
C ARG A 546 7.41 -28.31 -13.56
N CYS A 547 8.48 -28.59 -12.83
CA CYS A 547 8.64 -28.22 -11.43
C CYS A 547 9.92 -27.42 -11.24
N GLU A 548 9.84 -26.36 -10.42
CA GLU A 548 11.00 -25.56 -10.00
C GLU A 548 10.99 -25.41 -8.48
N GLU A 549 12.15 -25.55 -7.85
CA GLU A 549 12.31 -25.26 -6.43
C GLU A 549 12.56 -23.78 -6.22
N VAL A 550 11.83 -23.16 -5.30
CA VAL A 550 11.95 -21.74 -4.99
C VAL A 550 12.07 -21.58 -3.48
N ALA A 551 13.06 -20.83 -3.03
CA ALA A 551 13.23 -20.46 -1.64
C ALA A 551 12.74 -19.02 -1.39
N ASN A 552 12.27 -18.75 -0.17
CA ASN A 552 12.05 -17.38 0.27
C ASN A 552 13.36 -16.59 0.23
N PRO A 553 13.33 -15.34 -0.21
CA PRO A 553 14.49 -14.46 -0.17
C PRO A 553 14.84 -14.08 1.29
N PRO A 554 16.06 -13.57 1.54
CA PRO A 554 16.45 -13.04 2.84
C PRO A 554 15.44 -12.03 3.37
N GLY A 555 15.21 -12.03 4.68
CA GLY A 555 14.22 -11.19 5.36
C GLY A 555 12.83 -11.80 5.50
N LEU A 556 12.53 -12.89 4.79
CA LEU A 556 11.31 -13.70 4.99
C LEU A 556 11.64 -14.99 5.77
N PRO A 557 10.60 -15.66 6.35
CA PRO A 557 10.81 -16.96 7.00
C PRO A 557 11.54 -17.95 6.09
N PRO A 558 12.50 -18.76 6.59
CA PRO A 558 13.28 -19.67 5.77
C PRO A 558 12.42 -20.86 5.33
N ARG A 559 11.75 -20.74 4.19
CA ARG A 559 10.90 -21.75 3.57
C ARG A 559 11.33 -22.02 2.14
N SER A 560 11.14 -23.25 1.71
CA SER A 560 11.32 -23.65 0.32
C SER A 560 10.02 -24.24 -0.22
N TYR A 561 9.79 -23.99 -1.50
CA TYR A 561 8.56 -24.38 -2.19
C TYR A 561 8.91 -25.13 -3.48
N VAL A 562 7.95 -25.93 -3.94
CA VAL A 562 7.89 -26.39 -5.33
C VAL A 562 6.81 -25.61 -6.04
N VAL A 563 7.17 -25.02 -7.16
CA VAL A 563 6.23 -24.47 -8.14
C VAL A 563 6.12 -25.45 -9.29
N ALA A 564 4.90 -25.83 -9.64
CA ALA A 564 4.60 -26.73 -10.74
C ALA A 564 3.67 -26.06 -11.74
N TRP A 565 3.96 -26.18 -13.04
CA TRP A 565 3.11 -25.60 -14.09
C TRP A 565 3.01 -26.50 -15.31
N THR A 566 1.83 -26.50 -15.96
CA THR A 566 1.62 -27.26 -17.21
C THR A 566 2.35 -26.58 -18.36
N GLU A 567 3.05 -27.37 -19.16
CA GLU A 567 3.54 -26.92 -20.47
C GLU A 567 2.34 -26.58 -21.37
N GLY A 568 2.51 -25.61 -22.27
CA GLY A 568 1.49 -25.33 -23.29
C GLY A 568 1.36 -26.54 -24.25
N PRO A 569 0.29 -26.57 -25.08
CA PRO A 569 0.22 -27.58 -26.14
C PRO A 569 1.48 -27.50 -27.01
N GLU A 570 2.10 -28.65 -27.27
CA GLU A 570 3.25 -28.74 -28.16
C GLU A 570 2.93 -28.03 -29.48
N ARG A 571 3.79 -27.14 -29.92
CA ARG A 571 3.73 -26.63 -31.29
C ARG A 571 4.16 -27.77 -32.21
N ASP A 572 3.36 -28.07 -33.23
CA ASP A 572 3.65 -29.12 -34.22
C ASP A 572 5.02 -29.00 -34.91
N GLY A 573 5.83 -27.98 -34.61
CA GLY A 573 7.18 -27.77 -35.14
C GLY A 573 8.32 -28.37 -34.27
N ASP A 574 8.07 -28.68 -33.01
CA ASP A 574 9.16 -29.13 -32.10
C ASP A 574 9.49 -30.64 -32.24
N ARG A 575 8.65 -31.39 -32.95
CA ARG A 575 8.89 -32.84 -33.18
C ARG A 575 10.01 -33.14 -34.20
N HIS A 576 10.42 -32.19 -35.01
CA HIS A 576 11.44 -32.43 -36.04
C HIS A 576 12.88 -32.11 -35.59
N GLU A 577 13.06 -31.42 -34.48
CA GLU A 577 14.42 -31.13 -33.98
C GLU A 577 14.99 -32.18 -33.00
N GLU A 578 14.15 -33.05 -32.43
CA GLU A 578 14.59 -34.09 -31.50
C GLU A 578 14.93 -35.42 -32.23
N GLU A 579 14.36 -35.67 -33.40
CA GLU A 579 14.70 -36.84 -34.25
C GLU A 579 16.02 -36.68 -35.03
N ASP A 580 16.52 -35.45 -35.23
CA ASP A 580 17.79 -35.19 -35.91
C ASP A 580 19.02 -35.15 -34.98
N ARG A 581 18.83 -35.43 -33.67
CA ARG A 581 19.92 -35.47 -32.67
C ARG A 581 20.15 -36.84 -32.00
N THR A 582 19.55 -37.87 -32.52
CA THR A 582 19.87 -39.26 -32.23
C THR A 582 20.46 -39.90 -33.48
#